data_86c6cea2099142e33daad752d7b4398a
#
_entry.id   86c6cea2099142e33daad752d7b4398a
#
_cell.length_a   1.000
_cell.length_b   1.000
_cell.length_c   1.000
_cell.angle_alpha   90.00
_cell.angle_beta   90.00
_cell.angle_gamma   90.00
#
_symmetry.space_group_name_H-M   'P 1'
#
loop_
_entity.id
_entity.type
_entity.pdbx_description
1 polymer ?
#
loop_
_entity_poly.entity_id
_entity_poly.type
_entity_poly.pdbx_seq_one_letter_code
_entity_poly.pdbx_strand_id
1 'polypeptide(L)'
;MGSTLPDFSLVYQLKTLVDEEYSSGNVGSVQILYAESTSLFIQTPILKALLPFTFENKGETPANDTSIFEPDKEAILQDLLPYYLEIQLFNALLQAFTSEQAAQMIAMQNAKNNARDIAEYLNLVYNKSRQERITNEILDLSNSAQI
;
A
#
# COMPACT_ATOMS: atom_id res chain seq x y z
N MET A 1 6.89 2.07 15.20
CA MET A 1 6.59 0.69 14.81
C MET A 1 7.23 0.48 13.46
N GLY A 2 8.22 -0.39 13.36
CA GLY A 2 8.85 -0.70 12.08
C GLY A 2 7.85 -1.47 11.22
N SER A 3 7.60 -1.00 10.02
CA SER A 3 6.81 -1.71 9.03
C SER A 3 7.57 -2.97 8.62
N THR A 4 7.23 -4.08 9.23
CA THR A 4 7.78 -5.39 8.86
C THR A 4 6.91 -6.00 7.78
N LEU A 5 7.54 -6.66 6.81
CA LEU A 5 6.83 -7.45 5.79
C LEU A 5 5.80 -8.37 6.46
N PRO A 6 4.60 -8.53 5.88
CA PRO A 6 3.62 -9.45 6.43
C PRO A 6 4.21 -10.87 6.47
N ASP A 7 4.13 -11.48 7.64
CA ASP A 7 4.61 -12.85 7.85
C ASP A 7 3.55 -13.83 7.36
N PHE A 8 3.98 -14.92 6.76
CA PHE A 8 3.09 -15.98 6.30
C PHE A 8 2.29 -16.63 7.42
N SER A 9 2.76 -16.54 8.66
CA SER A 9 2.03 -17.01 9.85
C SER A 9 0.66 -16.34 10.02
N LEU A 10 0.52 -15.06 9.62
CA LEU A 10 -0.75 -14.33 9.63
C LEU A 10 -1.75 -14.92 8.62
N VAL A 11 -1.25 -15.38 7.47
CA VAL A 11 -2.09 -15.99 6.44
C VAL A 11 -2.73 -17.26 6.96
N TYR A 12 -1.94 -18.07 7.67
CA TYR A 12 -2.45 -19.31 8.27
C TYR A 12 -3.58 -19.05 9.29
N GLN A 13 -3.40 -18.04 10.15
CA GLN A 13 -4.43 -17.65 11.12
C GLN A 13 -5.71 -17.16 10.43
N LEU A 14 -5.57 -16.32 9.40
CA LEU A 14 -6.70 -15.80 8.62
C LEU A 14 -7.41 -16.94 7.87
N LYS A 15 -6.66 -17.85 7.28
CA LYS A 15 -7.23 -19.02 6.60
C LYS A 15 -8.04 -19.88 7.56
N THR A 16 -7.48 -20.20 8.74
CA THR A 16 -8.18 -21.02 9.74
C THR A 16 -9.52 -20.37 10.12
N LEU A 17 -9.54 -19.06 10.35
CA LEU A 17 -10.76 -18.34 10.65
C LEU A 17 -11.77 -18.39 9.49
N VAL A 18 -11.30 -18.20 8.26
CA VAL A 18 -12.16 -18.27 7.05
C VAL A 18 -12.74 -19.67 6.87
N ASP A 19 -11.92 -20.70 7.03
CA ASP A 19 -12.33 -22.11 6.89
C ASP A 19 -13.36 -22.51 7.97
N GLU A 20 -13.17 -22.08 9.22
CA GLU A 20 -14.10 -22.34 10.32
C GLU A 20 -15.47 -21.68 10.08
N GLU A 21 -15.49 -20.38 9.75
CA GLU A 21 -16.74 -19.65 9.55
C GLU A 21 -17.49 -20.07 8.29
N TYR A 22 -16.76 -20.36 7.22
CA TYR A 22 -17.39 -20.82 5.97
C TYR A 22 -17.90 -22.26 6.06
N SER A 23 -17.12 -23.18 6.65
CA SER A 23 -17.49 -24.58 6.79
C SER A 23 -18.63 -24.79 7.80
N SER A 24 -18.74 -23.93 8.82
CA SER A 24 -19.87 -23.96 9.76
C SER A 24 -21.19 -23.50 9.13
N GLY A 25 -21.16 -22.90 7.93
CA GLY A 25 -22.33 -22.35 7.26
C GLY A 25 -22.82 -21.02 7.83
N ASN A 26 -22.05 -20.40 8.73
CA ASN A 26 -22.39 -19.10 9.32
C ASN A 26 -22.35 -17.99 8.28
N VAL A 27 -21.48 -18.11 7.27
CA VAL A 27 -21.30 -17.13 6.20
C VAL A 27 -21.46 -17.77 4.83
N GLY A 28 -22.17 -17.11 3.92
CA GLY A 28 -22.38 -17.57 2.55
C GLY A 28 -21.32 -17.11 1.56
N SER A 29 -20.53 -16.10 1.92
CA SER A 29 -19.43 -15.58 1.08
C SER A 29 -18.38 -14.91 1.95
N VAL A 30 -17.13 -14.96 1.48
CA VAL A 30 -15.99 -14.27 2.10
C VAL A 30 -15.37 -13.37 1.05
N GLN A 31 -15.15 -12.10 1.43
CA GLN A 31 -14.55 -11.09 0.58
C GLN A 31 -13.42 -10.41 1.33
N ILE A 32 -12.39 -9.99 0.62
CA ILE A 32 -11.28 -9.20 1.16
C ILE A 32 -11.26 -7.82 0.49
N LEU A 33 -11.16 -6.79 1.32
CA LEU A 33 -10.95 -5.41 0.88
C LEU A 33 -9.51 -5.00 1.18
N TYR A 34 -8.79 -4.57 0.17
CA TYR A 34 -7.41 -4.10 0.31
C TYR A 34 -7.11 -3.00 -0.70
N ALA A 35 -6.02 -2.25 -0.46
CA ALA A 35 -5.52 -1.27 -1.41
C ALA A 35 -4.51 -1.92 -2.35
N GLU A 36 -4.77 -1.87 -3.64
CA GLU A 36 -3.84 -2.29 -4.68
C GLU A 36 -3.05 -1.09 -5.21
N SER A 37 -1.75 -1.23 -5.30
CA SER A 37 -0.86 -0.23 -5.88
C SER A 37 -0.70 -0.48 -7.38
N THR A 38 -1.44 0.27 -8.20
CA THR A 38 -1.27 0.24 -9.65
C THR A 38 -0.02 1.00 -10.08
N SER A 39 0.38 2.00 -9.30
CA SER A 39 1.63 2.75 -9.44
C SER A 39 2.03 3.34 -8.09
N LEU A 40 3.25 3.87 -7.99
CA LEU A 40 3.71 4.57 -6.78
C LEU A 40 2.78 5.69 -6.32
N PHE A 41 2.03 6.29 -7.25
CA PHE A 41 1.17 7.45 -6.99
C PHE A 41 -0.30 7.10 -6.80
N ILE A 42 -0.72 5.90 -7.22
CA ILE A 42 -2.14 5.52 -7.27
C ILE A 42 -2.36 4.24 -6.49
N GLN A 43 -3.10 4.35 -5.40
CA GLN A 43 -3.58 3.25 -4.58
C GLN A 43 -5.10 3.18 -4.74
N THR A 44 -5.58 2.05 -5.24
CA THR A 44 -7.01 1.84 -5.49
C THR A 44 -7.56 0.79 -4.53
N PRO A 45 -8.65 1.07 -3.79
CA PRO A 45 -9.29 0.05 -2.97
C PRO A 45 -9.96 -0.98 -3.88
N ILE A 46 -9.66 -2.27 -3.65
CA ILE A 46 -10.23 -3.39 -4.38
C ILE A 46 -10.94 -4.31 -3.40
N LEU A 47 -12.18 -4.68 -3.76
CA LEU A 47 -12.96 -5.71 -3.10
C LEU A 47 -12.89 -6.98 -3.94
N LYS A 48 -12.29 -8.04 -3.39
CA LYS A 48 -12.10 -9.32 -4.06
C LYS A 48 -12.85 -10.42 -3.33
N ALA A 49 -13.67 -11.18 -4.06
CA ALA A 49 -14.30 -12.38 -3.53
C ALA A 49 -13.24 -13.48 -3.37
N LEU A 50 -13.20 -14.09 -2.19
CA LEU A 50 -12.36 -15.24 -1.88
C LEU A 50 -13.17 -16.53 -1.95
N LEU A 51 -14.37 -16.53 -1.38
CA LEU A 51 -15.28 -17.67 -1.36
C LEU A 51 -16.73 -17.22 -1.69
N PRO A 52 -17.52 -18.00 -2.41
CA PRO A 52 -17.15 -19.24 -3.10
C PRO A 52 -16.19 -19.00 -4.27
N PHE A 53 -15.43 -20.02 -4.64
CA PHE A 53 -14.57 -19.93 -5.82
C PHE A 53 -15.42 -19.85 -7.08
N THR A 54 -15.26 -18.76 -7.83
CA THR A 54 -15.89 -18.60 -9.15
C THR A 54 -14.83 -18.80 -10.21
N PHE A 55 -14.94 -19.87 -10.96
CA PHE A 55 -14.07 -20.08 -12.11
C PHE A 55 -14.69 -19.37 -13.33
N GLU A 56 -14.06 -18.30 -13.80
CA GLU A 56 -14.42 -17.76 -15.09
C GLU A 56 -14.00 -18.75 -16.18
N ASN A 57 -14.96 -19.38 -16.83
CA ASN A 57 -14.71 -20.16 -18.04
C ASN A 57 -14.26 -19.19 -19.15
N LYS A 58 -12.98 -18.81 -19.15
CA LYS A 58 -12.35 -18.06 -20.24
C LYS A 58 -12.03 -19.00 -21.38
N GLY A 59 -13.01 -19.29 -22.18
CA GLY A 59 -12.79 -19.93 -23.46
C GLY A 59 -13.11 -21.42 -23.49
N GLU A 60 -13.34 -21.85 -24.69
CA GLU A 60 -13.63 -23.21 -25.09
C GLU A 60 -12.56 -24.15 -24.51
N THR A 61 -12.97 -25.10 -23.69
CA THR A 61 -12.16 -26.28 -23.48
C THR A 61 -11.82 -26.84 -24.84
N PRO A 62 -10.55 -26.91 -25.24
CA PRO A 62 -10.22 -27.55 -26.50
C PRO A 62 -10.83 -28.96 -26.47
N ALA A 63 -11.60 -29.29 -27.49
CA ALA A 63 -12.35 -30.55 -27.57
C ALA A 63 -11.49 -31.82 -27.47
N ASN A 64 -10.17 -31.66 -27.32
CA ASN A 64 -9.15 -32.71 -27.16
C ASN A 64 -8.21 -32.36 -26.00
N ASP A 65 -8.77 -32.10 -24.80
CA ASP A 65 -7.90 -32.03 -23.61
C ASP A 65 -7.48 -33.45 -23.23
N THR A 66 -6.26 -33.82 -23.70
CA THR A 66 -5.61 -35.11 -23.42
C THR A 66 -4.82 -35.03 -22.11
N SER A 67 -5.11 -34.06 -21.23
CA SER A 67 -4.44 -33.91 -19.95
C SER A 67 -4.73 -35.11 -19.04
N ILE A 68 -3.67 -35.75 -18.57
CA ILE A 68 -3.74 -36.89 -17.64
C ILE A 68 -3.66 -36.31 -16.24
N PHE A 69 -4.66 -36.58 -15.40
CA PHE A 69 -4.70 -36.20 -14.00
C PHE A 69 -4.41 -37.43 -13.12
N GLU A 70 -3.43 -37.32 -12.22
CA GLU A 70 -3.08 -38.34 -11.25
C GLU A 70 -3.13 -37.77 -9.83
N PRO A 71 -3.91 -38.34 -8.88
CA PRO A 71 -4.74 -39.56 -9.07
C PRO A 71 -6.06 -39.29 -9.85
N ASP A 72 -6.74 -38.19 -9.63
CA ASP A 72 -7.93 -37.73 -10.36
C ASP A 72 -8.10 -36.22 -10.19
N LYS A 73 -8.95 -35.63 -11.02
CA LYS A 73 -9.17 -34.18 -11.06
C LYS A 73 -9.78 -33.63 -9.76
N GLU A 74 -10.69 -34.39 -9.14
CA GLU A 74 -11.37 -33.98 -7.91
C GLU A 74 -10.41 -33.96 -6.72
N ALA A 75 -9.56 -34.99 -6.58
CA ALA A 75 -8.56 -35.05 -5.52
C ALA A 75 -7.55 -33.90 -5.62
N ILE A 76 -7.09 -33.60 -6.84
CA ILE A 76 -6.18 -32.45 -7.07
C ILE A 76 -6.85 -31.13 -6.70
N LEU A 77 -8.12 -30.94 -7.04
CA LEU A 77 -8.85 -29.72 -6.68
C LEU A 77 -9.03 -29.55 -5.17
N GLN A 78 -9.32 -30.65 -4.45
CA GLN A 78 -9.46 -30.61 -3.00
C GLN A 78 -8.19 -30.16 -2.30
N ASP A 79 -7.02 -30.53 -2.80
CA ASP A 79 -5.73 -30.11 -2.25
C ASP A 79 -5.33 -28.70 -2.73
N LEU A 80 -5.66 -28.34 -3.96
CA LEU A 80 -5.26 -27.07 -4.57
C LEU A 80 -6.06 -25.88 -4.04
N LEU A 81 -7.36 -26.04 -3.79
CA LEU A 81 -8.24 -24.95 -3.39
C LEU A 81 -7.83 -24.28 -2.06
N PRO A 82 -7.50 -25.01 -0.98
CA PRO A 82 -6.99 -24.43 0.24
C PRO A 82 -5.67 -23.66 0.04
N TYR A 83 -4.78 -24.21 -0.78
CA TYR A 83 -3.51 -23.55 -1.11
C TYR A 83 -3.72 -22.28 -1.94
N TYR A 84 -4.67 -22.31 -2.89
CA TYR A 84 -5.05 -21.12 -3.65
C TYR A 84 -5.59 -20.00 -2.75
N LEU A 85 -6.42 -20.33 -1.75
CA LEU A 85 -6.91 -19.37 -0.76
C LEU A 85 -5.77 -18.72 0.02
N GLU A 86 -4.79 -19.51 0.47
CA GLU A 86 -3.60 -19.00 1.16
C GLU A 86 -2.82 -17.99 0.29
N ILE A 87 -2.59 -18.34 -0.98
CA ILE A 87 -1.90 -17.47 -1.93
C ILE A 87 -2.67 -16.17 -2.15
N GLN A 88 -4.01 -16.22 -2.26
CA GLN A 88 -4.83 -15.03 -2.45
C GLN A 88 -4.79 -14.11 -1.23
N LEU A 89 -4.86 -14.67 -0.02
CA LEU A 89 -4.73 -13.92 1.23
C LEU A 89 -3.34 -13.28 1.34
N PHE A 90 -2.28 -14.04 1.09
CA PHE A 90 -0.92 -13.52 1.13
C PHE A 90 -0.68 -12.41 0.12
N ASN A 91 -1.16 -12.59 -1.12
CA ASN A 91 -1.06 -11.56 -2.14
C ASN A 91 -1.79 -10.27 -1.75
N ALA A 92 -2.98 -10.38 -1.18
CA ALA A 92 -3.73 -9.21 -0.70
C ALA A 92 -2.99 -8.46 0.42
N LEU A 93 -2.37 -9.19 1.37
CA LEU A 93 -1.55 -8.60 2.43
C LEU A 93 -0.30 -7.90 1.86
N LEU A 94 0.38 -8.51 0.89
CA LEU A 94 1.54 -7.91 0.23
C LEU A 94 1.15 -6.65 -0.55
N GLN A 95 0.03 -6.69 -1.27
CA GLN A 95 -0.47 -5.53 -2.01
C GLN A 95 -0.83 -4.37 -1.07
N ALA A 96 -1.53 -4.66 0.02
CA ALA A 96 -1.87 -3.67 1.03
C ALA A 96 -0.61 -3.04 1.65
N PHE A 97 0.37 -3.87 2.03
CA PHE A 97 1.65 -3.41 2.56
C PHE A 97 2.43 -2.53 1.55
N THR A 98 2.53 -2.98 0.30
CA THR A 98 3.21 -2.23 -0.78
C THR A 98 2.52 -0.88 -1.01
N SER A 99 1.19 -0.86 -1.00
CA SER A 99 0.37 0.34 -1.15
C SER A 99 0.61 1.34 -0.02
N GLU A 100 0.68 0.87 1.23
CA GLU A 100 1.01 1.69 2.40
C GLU A 100 2.41 2.29 2.27
N GLN A 101 3.43 1.49 1.91
CA GLN A 101 4.79 1.96 1.75
C GLN A 101 4.93 2.98 0.62
N ALA A 102 4.23 2.78 -0.50
CA ALA A 102 4.20 3.74 -1.60
C ALA A 102 3.59 5.07 -1.18
N ALA A 103 2.44 5.05 -0.50
CA ALA A 103 1.79 6.25 0.03
C ALA A 103 2.68 7.00 1.04
N GLN A 104 3.34 6.27 1.94
CA GLN A 104 4.27 6.83 2.92
C GLN A 104 5.47 7.50 2.24
N MET A 105 6.05 6.86 1.21
CA MET A 105 7.16 7.41 0.45
C MET A 105 6.78 8.74 -0.22
N ILE A 106 5.61 8.81 -0.86
CA ILE A 106 5.12 10.04 -1.50
C ILE A 106 4.87 11.13 -0.47
N ALA A 107 4.25 10.79 0.68
CA ALA A 107 4.02 11.75 1.76
C ALA A 107 5.35 12.33 2.29
N MET A 108 6.36 11.49 2.50
CA MET A 108 7.69 11.93 2.92
C MET A 108 8.39 12.78 1.85
N GLN A 109 8.24 12.45 0.57
CA GLN A 109 8.80 13.27 -0.51
C GLN A 109 8.17 14.67 -0.54
N ASN A 110 6.85 14.76 -0.38
CA ASN A 110 6.14 16.04 -0.31
C ASN A 110 6.55 16.84 0.94
N ALA A 111 6.66 16.19 2.10
CA ALA A 111 7.14 16.81 3.33
C ALA A 111 8.57 17.38 3.18
N LYS A 112 9.46 16.63 2.54
CA LYS A 112 10.84 17.09 2.24
C LYS A 112 10.84 18.32 1.34
N ASN A 113 10.04 18.31 0.28
CA ASN A 113 9.95 19.47 -0.63
C ASN A 113 9.42 20.71 0.10
N ASN A 114 8.33 20.56 0.86
CA ASN A 114 7.77 21.66 1.66
C ASN A 114 8.77 22.20 2.70
N ALA A 115 9.51 21.32 3.37
CA ALA A 115 10.54 21.74 4.33
C ALA A 115 11.67 22.54 3.65
N ARG A 116 12.08 22.16 2.44
CA ARG A 116 13.07 22.90 1.67
C ARG A 116 12.54 24.28 1.28
N ASP A 117 11.32 24.38 0.78
CA ASP A 117 10.72 25.65 0.38
C ASP A 117 10.60 26.61 1.57
N ILE A 118 10.22 26.09 2.75
CA ILE A 118 10.19 26.87 4.00
C ILE A 118 11.60 27.35 4.38
N ALA A 119 12.62 26.48 4.29
CA ALA A 119 13.99 26.84 4.61
C ALA A 119 14.52 27.95 3.67
N GLU A 120 14.23 27.86 2.39
CA GLU A 120 14.58 28.90 1.40
C GLU A 120 13.86 30.22 1.71
N TYR A 121 12.57 30.16 2.01
CA TYR A 121 11.83 31.37 2.41
C TYR A 121 12.39 32.03 3.68
N LEU A 122 12.69 31.23 4.71
CA LEU A 122 13.30 31.77 5.94
C LEU A 122 14.67 32.37 5.71
N ASN A 123 15.50 31.85 4.82
CA ASN A 123 16.75 32.43 4.43
C ASN A 123 16.57 33.80 3.75
N LEU A 124 15.58 33.95 2.89
CA LEU A 124 15.25 35.24 2.27
C LEU A 124 14.80 36.26 3.31
N VAL A 125 13.91 35.89 4.22
CA VAL A 125 13.42 36.76 5.30
C VAL A 125 14.58 37.19 6.22
N TYR A 126 15.45 36.24 6.59
CA TYR A 126 16.63 36.51 7.41
C TYR A 126 17.57 37.54 6.72
N ASN A 127 17.89 37.30 5.46
CA ASN A 127 18.76 38.21 4.71
C ASN A 127 18.16 39.63 4.56
N LYS A 128 16.83 39.72 4.31
CA LYS A 128 16.12 40.97 4.26
C LYS A 128 16.16 41.70 5.61
N SER A 129 15.83 41.02 6.70
CA SER A 129 15.90 41.59 8.05
C SER A 129 17.32 42.05 8.41
N ARG A 130 18.35 41.29 8.03
CA ARG A 130 19.74 41.67 8.23
C ARG A 130 20.08 42.95 7.46
N GLN A 131 19.66 43.07 6.20
CA GLN A 131 19.87 44.29 5.40
C GLN A 131 19.15 45.49 6.02
N GLU A 132 17.91 45.36 6.41
CA GLU A 132 17.13 46.41 7.07
C GLU A 132 17.82 46.87 8.38
N ARG A 133 18.32 45.95 9.19
CA ARG A 133 19.06 46.27 10.43
C ARG A 133 20.34 47.04 10.13
N ILE A 134 21.16 46.58 9.17
CA ILE A 134 22.38 47.28 8.78
C ILE A 134 22.06 48.69 8.25
N THR A 135 21.01 48.83 7.44
CA THR A 135 20.59 50.14 6.91
C THR A 135 20.19 51.10 8.03
N ASN A 136 19.43 50.63 9.01
CA ASN A 136 19.04 51.42 10.17
C ASN A 136 20.24 51.84 11.02
N GLU A 137 21.19 50.92 11.28
CA GLU A 137 22.44 51.20 12.01
C GLU A 137 23.26 52.29 11.29
N ILE A 138 23.35 52.27 9.95
CA ILE A 138 24.05 53.30 9.17
C ILE A 138 23.31 54.65 9.24
N LEU A 139 21.99 54.65 9.19
CA LEU A 139 21.18 55.87 9.31
C LEU A 139 21.34 56.51 10.69
N ASP A 140 21.33 55.70 11.75
CA ASP A 140 21.52 56.16 13.12
C ASP A 140 22.93 56.81 13.31
N LEU A 141 23.96 56.16 12.75
CA LEU A 141 25.32 56.73 12.76
C LEU A 141 25.41 58.03 11.97
N SER A 142 24.77 58.14 10.81
CA SER A 142 24.74 59.35 9.99
C SER A 142 24.03 60.51 10.71
N ASN A 143 22.92 60.23 11.37
CA ASN A 143 22.20 61.24 12.14
C ASN A 143 22.95 61.71 13.39
N SER A 144 23.71 60.84 14.03
CA SER A 144 24.54 61.21 15.19
C SER A 144 25.81 62.00 14.82
N ALA A 145 26.26 61.93 13.60
CA ALA A 145 27.42 62.66 13.09
C ALA A 145 27.07 64.10 12.62
N GLN A 146 25.78 64.47 12.59
CA GLN A 146 25.33 65.81 12.22
C GLN A 146 25.04 66.75 13.40
N ILE A 147 25.31 66.32 14.62
CA ILE A 147 25.23 67.08 15.85
C ILE A 147 26.65 67.33 16.35
#